data_0f3972298e942c599809238c22233519
#
_entry.id   0f3972298e942c599809238c22233519
#
_cell.length_a   1.000
_cell.length_b   1.000
_cell.length_c   1.000
_cell.angle_alpha   90.00
_cell.angle_beta   90.00
_cell.angle_gamma   90.00
#
_symmetry.space_group_name_H-M   'P 1'
#
loop_
_entity.id
_entity.type
_entity.pdbx_description
1 polymer ?
#
loop_
_entity_poly.entity_id
_entity_poly.type
_entity_poly.pdbx_seq_one_letter_code
_entity_poly.pdbx_strand_id
1 'polypeptide(L)' 'MFATCRVIGDYHIIDGNNGLYEVWYVNPHDDNDEFVSEWESLHCAEWNALAHHNADVALQEARVRR' A
#
# COMPACT_ATOMS: atom_id res chain seq x y z
N MET A 1 3.11 8.43 -16.90
CA MET A 1 2.17 7.35 -16.60
C MET A 1 2.84 6.33 -15.70
N PHE A 2 2.22 6.01 -14.59
CA PHE A 2 2.77 5.07 -13.62
C PHE A 2 2.10 3.70 -13.79
N ALA A 3 2.92 2.65 -13.72
CA ALA A 3 2.41 1.28 -13.84
C ALA A 3 2.31 0.67 -12.46
N THR A 4 1.15 0.09 -12.13
CA THR A 4 0.98 -0.64 -10.89
C THR A 4 1.72 -1.97 -10.98
N CYS A 5 2.71 -2.18 -10.10
CA CYS A 5 3.50 -3.40 -10.05
C CYS A 5 2.81 -4.49 -9.25
N ARG A 6 2.13 -4.12 -8.17
CA ARG A 6 1.47 -5.07 -7.29
C ARG A 6 0.40 -4.38 -6.45
N VAL A 7 -0.60 -5.15 -6.05
CA VAL A 7 -1.66 -4.71 -5.15
C VAL A 7 -1.70 -5.64 -3.95
N ILE A 8 -1.65 -5.07 -2.76
CA ILE A 8 -1.77 -5.80 -1.49
C ILE A 8 -2.89 -5.13 -0.69
N GLY A 9 -4.08 -5.75 -0.69
CA GLY A 9 -5.25 -5.14 -0.11
C GLY A 9 -5.58 -3.82 -0.77
N ASP A 10 -5.64 -2.73 0.01
CA ASP A 10 -5.88 -1.38 -0.49
C ASP A 10 -4.58 -0.62 -0.81
N TYR A 11 -3.44 -1.30 -0.73
CA TYR A 11 -2.13 -0.68 -0.99
C TYR A 11 -1.64 -1.06 -2.38
N HIS A 12 -1.31 -0.06 -3.18
CA HIS A 12 -0.79 -0.23 -4.52
C HIS A 12 0.67 0.13 -4.57
N ILE A 13 1.47 -0.71 -5.20
CA ILE A 13 2.89 -0.44 -5.41
C ILE A 13 3.05 -0.01 -6.85
N ILE A 14 3.60 1.17 -7.04
CA ILE A 14 3.71 1.82 -8.34
C ILE A 14 5.18 2.04 -8.66
N ASP A 15 5.57 1.72 -9.89
CA ASP A 15 6.90 2.06 -10.39
C ASP A 15 6.92 3.55 -10.73
N GLY A 16 7.72 4.30 -9.99
CA GLY A 16 7.82 5.75 -10.17
C GLY A 16 8.69 6.20 -11.32
N ASN A 17 9.30 5.26 -12.09
CA ASN A 17 10.19 5.55 -13.23
C ASN A 17 11.47 6.31 -12.87
N ASN A 18 11.78 6.42 -11.59
CA ASN A 18 12.98 7.11 -11.09
C ASN A 18 13.87 6.18 -10.26
N GLY A 19 13.69 4.86 -10.41
CA GLY A 19 14.41 3.86 -9.64
C GLY A 19 13.77 3.57 -8.28
N LEU A 20 12.65 4.20 -7.98
CA LEU A 20 11.95 4.00 -6.71
C LEU A 20 10.57 3.39 -6.94
N TYR A 21 10.14 2.58 -6.01
CA TYR A 21 8.79 2.00 -5.97
C TYR A 21 7.99 2.71 -4.90
N GLU A 22 6.84 3.24 -5.28
CA GLU A 22 5.97 4.01 -4.39
C GLU A 22 4.85 3.14 -3.87
N VAL A 23 4.58 3.23 -2.57
CA VAL A 23 3.46 2.58 -1.93
C VAL A 23 2.38 3.62 -1.69
N TRP A 24 1.19 3.36 -2.21
CA TRP A 24 0.03 4.25 -2.09
C TRP A 24 -1.13 3.52 -1.45
N TYR A 25 -1.83 4.19 -0.56
CA TYR A 25 -3.11 3.73 -0.07
C TYR A 25 -4.20 4.23 -1.00
N VAL A 26 -4.92 3.30 -1.61
CA VAL A 26 -6.01 3.60 -2.52
C VAL A 26 -7.31 3.29 -1.80
N ASN A 27 -8.00 4.34 -1.34
CA ASN A 27 -9.22 4.17 -0.57
C ASN A 27 -10.35 3.68 -1.50
N PRO A 28 -10.97 2.51 -1.23
CA PRO A 28 -12.03 1.99 -2.09
C PRO A 28 -13.33 2.81 -2.03
N HIS A 29 -13.49 3.66 -1.03
CA HIS A 29 -14.69 4.46 -0.81
C HIS A 29 -14.51 5.93 -1.18
N ASP A 30 -13.32 6.32 -1.56
CA ASP A 30 -12.96 7.72 -1.80
C ASP A 30 -11.93 7.77 -2.93
N ASP A 31 -11.96 8.83 -3.72
CA ASP A 31 -10.99 9.02 -4.82
C ASP A 31 -9.65 9.61 -4.36
N ASN A 32 -9.48 9.83 -3.07
CA ASN A 32 -8.27 10.41 -2.51
C ASN A 32 -7.25 9.35 -2.14
N ASP A 33 -6.27 9.15 -3.00
CA ASP A 33 -5.17 8.24 -2.72
C ASP A 33 -4.13 8.93 -1.84
N GLU A 34 -3.53 8.19 -0.92
CA GLU A 34 -2.52 8.72 -0.01
C GLU A 34 -1.16 8.09 -0.28
N PHE A 35 -0.14 8.93 -0.44
CA PHE A 35 1.24 8.46 -0.52
C PHE A 35 1.67 7.93 0.86
N VAL A 36 2.22 6.71 0.88
CA VAL A 36 2.65 6.09 2.14
C VAL A 36 4.18 6.13 2.26
N SER A 37 4.88 5.60 1.26
CA SER A 37 6.33 5.49 1.31
C SER A 37 6.90 5.21 -0.07
N GLU A 38 8.23 5.31 -0.19
CA GLU A 38 8.92 4.92 -1.42
C GLU A 38 10.18 4.14 -1.08
N TRP A 39 10.55 3.22 -1.94
CA TRP A 39 11.62 2.26 -1.71
C TRP A 39 12.42 2.00 -2.98
N GLU A 40 13.71 1.75 -2.85
CA GLU A 40 14.57 1.40 -3.97
C GLU A 40 14.35 -0.02 -4.49
N SER A 41 13.69 -0.87 -3.69
CA SER A 41 13.46 -2.27 -3.99
C SER A 41 11.98 -2.59 -3.98
N LEU A 42 11.51 -3.32 -4.99
CA LEU A 42 10.14 -3.81 -5.01
C LEU A 42 9.85 -4.68 -3.79
N HIS A 43 10.81 -5.49 -3.38
CA HIS A 43 10.69 -6.36 -2.22
C HIS A 43 10.42 -5.56 -0.94
N CYS A 44 11.16 -4.47 -0.73
CA CYS A 44 10.95 -3.59 0.42
C CYS A 44 9.58 -2.91 0.37
N ALA A 45 9.16 -2.47 -0.81
CA ALA A 45 7.84 -1.88 -0.99
C ALA A 45 6.73 -2.89 -0.66
N GLU A 46 6.87 -4.13 -1.10
CA GLU A 46 5.91 -5.20 -0.78
C GLU A 46 5.84 -5.46 0.73
N TRP A 47 6.98 -5.52 1.39
CA TRP A 47 7.03 -5.69 2.84
C TRP A 47 6.32 -4.57 3.58
N ASN A 48 6.56 -3.34 3.15
CA ASN A 48 5.93 -2.17 3.77
C ASN A 48 4.41 -2.19 3.55
N ALA A 49 3.97 -2.43 2.32
CA ALA A 49 2.54 -2.51 2.00
C ALA A 49 1.86 -3.64 2.78
N LEU A 50 2.50 -4.79 2.90
CA LEU A 50 1.97 -5.93 3.65
C LEU A 50 1.85 -5.62 5.14
N ALA A 51 2.85 -4.95 5.71
CA ALA A 51 2.81 -4.55 7.12
C ALA A 51 1.65 -3.59 7.41
N HIS A 52 1.43 -2.62 6.55
CA HIS A 52 0.29 -1.70 6.68
C HIS A 52 -1.04 -2.42 6.51
N HIS A 53 -1.14 -3.30 5.52
CA HIS A 53 -2.35 -4.09 5.30
C HIS A 53 -2.68 -4.95 6.52
N ASN A 54 -1.69 -5.64 7.07
CA ASN A 54 -1.89 -6.49 8.25
C ASN A 54 -2.32 -5.68 9.47
N ALA A 55 -1.77 -4.49 9.66
CA ALA A 55 -2.16 -3.60 10.74
C ALA A 55 -3.62 -3.16 10.60
N ASP A 56 -4.06 -2.83 9.38
CA ASP A 56 -5.43 -2.44 9.11
C ASP A 56 -6.41 -3.58 9.38
N VAL A 57 -6.06 -4.80 8.94
CA VAL A 57 -6.88 -5.99 9.18
C VAL A 57 -7.01 -6.27 10.67
N ALA A 58 -5.90 -6.20 11.41
CA ALA A 58 -5.91 -6.42 12.85
C ALA A 58 -6.79 -5.39 13.57
N LEU A 59 -6.76 -4.14 13.12
CA LEU A 59 -7.58 -3.07 13.69
C LEU A 59 -9.08 -3.33 13.45
N GLN A 60 -9.44 -3.76 12.24
CA GLN A 60 -10.82 -4.10 11.91
C GLN A 60 -11.32 -5.29 12.73
N GLU A 61 -10.50 -6.32 12.89
CA GLU A 61 -10.85 -7.47 13.71
C GLU A 61 -11.07 -7.07 15.17
N ALA A 62 -10.24 -6.21 15.71
CA ALA A 62 -10.39 -5.71 17.08
C ALA A 62 -11.71 -4.94 17.26
N ARG A 63 -12.17 -4.22 16.25
CA ARG A 63 -13.45 -3.49 16.29
C ARG A 63 -14.65 -4.43 16.25
N VAL A 64 -14.54 -5.54 15.56
CA VAL A 64 -15.64 -6.49 15.37
C VAL A 64 -15.82 -7.38 16.60
N ARG A 65 -14.78 -7.59 17.39
CA ARG A 65 -14.78 -8.50 18.54
C ARG A 65 -15.34 -7.91 19.83
N ARG A 66 -16.07 -6.89 19.76
CA ARG A 66 -16.72 -6.35 20.97
C ARG A 66 -17.98 -7.10 21.33
#